data_ffe8bf472e0fc4e80382443aad95fa54
#
_entry.id   ffe8bf472e0fc4e80382443aad95fa54
#
_cell.length_a   1.000
_cell.length_b   1.000
_cell.length_c   1.000
_cell.angle_alpha   90.00
_cell.angle_beta   90.00
_cell.angle_gamma   90.00
#
_symmetry.space_group_name_H-M   'P 1'
#
loop_
_entity.id
_entity.type
_entity.pdbx_description
1 polymer ?
#
loop_
_entity_poly.entity_id
_entity_poly.type
_entity_poly.pdbx_seq_one_letter_code
_entity_poly.pdbx_strand_id
1 'polypeptide(L)'
;MEFMIEAKDLTFEYPVYDENGNETGSVRAVDRMDILVQKGEFVAVLGHNGSGKSTLAKHINAILLPTRGQVRVAGMDTREEDKLFDIREKAGMVFQNPDNQIVATVVEEDVAFAPENLGLPSQEIRRRVDEALKAVGMENFKRSAP
;
A
#
# COMPACT_ATOMS: atom_id res chain seq x y z
N MET A 1 0.67 -20.69 -11.97
CA MET A 1 0.41 -19.24 -12.05
C MET A 1 0.71 -18.64 -10.68
N GLU A 2 1.48 -17.57 -10.63
CA GLU A 2 1.83 -16.91 -9.38
C GLU A 2 0.90 -15.70 -9.18
N PHE A 3 0.06 -15.75 -8.14
CA PHE A 3 -0.78 -14.63 -7.78
C PHE A 3 0.01 -13.66 -6.90
N MET A 4 -0.05 -12.38 -7.24
CA MET A 4 0.55 -11.31 -6.44
C MET A 4 -0.40 -10.82 -5.36
N ILE A 5 -1.71 -10.84 -5.64
CA ILE A 5 -2.73 -10.47 -4.66
C ILE A 5 -3.83 -11.54 -4.71
N GLU A 6 -4.18 -12.03 -3.53
CA GLU A 6 -5.28 -12.95 -3.33
C GLU A 6 -6.13 -12.42 -2.17
N ALA A 7 -7.39 -12.10 -2.42
CA ALA A 7 -8.37 -11.87 -1.37
C ALA A 7 -9.47 -12.91 -1.49
N LYS A 8 -9.84 -13.52 -0.35
CA LYS A 8 -10.91 -14.52 -0.27
C LYS A 8 -11.87 -14.17 0.85
N ASP A 9 -13.16 -14.05 0.50
CA ASP A 9 -14.25 -13.67 1.42
C ASP A 9 -13.90 -12.41 2.23
N LEU A 10 -13.16 -11.47 1.62
CA LEU A 10 -12.72 -10.25 2.27
C LEU A 10 -13.91 -9.43 2.71
N THR A 11 -14.08 -9.29 4.01
CA THR A 11 -15.06 -8.41 4.63
C THR A 11 -14.36 -7.46 5.58
N PHE A 12 -14.72 -6.17 5.51
CA PHE A 12 -14.18 -5.17 6.41
C PHE A 12 -15.26 -4.20 6.88
N GLU A 13 -15.28 -3.98 8.19
CA GLU A 13 -16.19 -3.08 8.87
C GLU A 13 -15.40 -2.05 9.68
N TYR A 14 -15.71 -0.76 9.47
CA TYR A 14 -15.20 0.32 10.31
C TYR A 14 -16.03 0.41 11.58
N PRO A 15 -15.43 0.38 12.77
CA PRO A 15 -16.16 0.64 14.00
C PRO A 15 -16.65 2.10 14.05
N VAL A 16 -17.85 2.31 14.60
CA VAL A 16 -18.43 3.64 14.84
C VAL A 16 -18.43 3.89 16.33
N TYR A 17 -17.92 5.04 16.74
CA TYR A 17 -17.80 5.44 18.15
C TYR A 17 -18.72 6.63 18.45
N ASP A 18 -19.25 6.71 19.68
CA ASP A 18 -19.94 7.88 20.20
C ASP A 18 -18.96 8.98 20.67
N GLU A 19 -19.49 10.11 21.13
CA GLU A 19 -18.70 11.23 21.66
C GLU A 19 -17.87 10.86 22.90
N ASN A 20 -18.21 9.78 23.58
CA ASN A 20 -17.52 9.27 24.76
C ASN A 20 -16.46 8.19 24.42
N GLY A 21 -16.31 7.84 23.13
CA GLY A 21 -15.38 6.83 22.68
C GLY A 21 -15.89 5.38 22.82
N ASN A 22 -17.18 5.16 23.07
CA ASN A 22 -17.76 3.82 23.10
C ASN A 22 -18.16 3.39 21.70
N GLU A 23 -17.87 2.14 21.36
CA GLU A 23 -18.31 1.57 20.09
C GLU A 23 -19.84 1.39 20.08
N THR A 24 -20.49 2.01 19.10
CA THR A 24 -21.96 2.01 18.95
C THR A 24 -22.44 1.17 17.77
N GLY A 25 -21.53 0.69 16.92
CA GLY A 25 -21.84 -0.11 15.76
C GLY A 25 -20.69 -0.20 14.77
N SER A 26 -20.96 -0.66 13.56
CA SER A 26 -19.99 -0.71 12.48
C SER A 26 -20.59 -0.33 11.14
N VAL A 27 -19.75 0.15 10.22
CA VAL A 27 -20.10 0.41 8.81
C VAL A 27 -19.29 -0.52 7.93
N ARG A 28 -19.98 -1.39 7.19
CA ARG A 28 -19.36 -2.33 6.28
C ARG A 28 -18.89 -1.59 5.02
N ALA A 29 -17.58 -1.61 4.78
CA ALA A 29 -16.94 -0.97 3.64
C ALA A 29 -16.57 -1.95 2.52
N VAL A 30 -16.33 -3.21 2.85
CA VAL A 30 -16.10 -4.31 1.91
C VAL A 30 -16.90 -5.52 2.38
N ASP A 31 -17.62 -6.19 1.46
CA ASP A 31 -18.49 -7.31 1.77
C ASP A 31 -18.19 -8.53 0.91
N ARG A 32 -17.58 -9.55 1.50
CA ARG A 32 -17.30 -10.88 0.93
C ARG A 32 -16.70 -10.81 -0.48
N MET A 33 -15.67 -9.98 -0.64
CA MET A 33 -15.01 -9.77 -1.92
C MET A 33 -13.92 -10.83 -2.16
N ASP A 34 -13.94 -11.41 -3.36
CA ASP A 34 -12.88 -12.28 -3.88
C ASP A 34 -12.12 -11.55 -4.97
N ILE A 35 -10.80 -11.51 -4.89
CA ILE A 35 -9.91 -10.93 -5.90
C ILE A 35 -8.70 -11.83 -6.09
N LEU A 36 -8.30 -12.01 -7.35
CA LEU A 36 -7.06 -12.65 -7.75
C LEU A 36 -6.37 -11.76 -8.77
N VAL A 37 -5.14 -11.35 -8.48
CA VAL A 37 -4.31 -10.55 -9.39
C VAL A 37 -3.00 -11.29 -9.64
N GLN A 38 -2.71 -11.54 -10.92
CA GLN A 38 -1.49 -12.23 -11.33
C GLN A 38 -0.31 -11.25 -11.40
N LYS A 39 0.90 -11.81 -11.37
CA LYS A 39 2.12 -11.02 -11.57
C LYS A 39 2.12 -10.37 -12.97
N GLY A 40 2.39 -9.06 -13.00
CA GLY A 40 2.42 -8.26 -14.23
C GLY A 40 1.05 -7.84 -14.77
N GLU A 41 -0.03 -8.17 -14.07
CA GLU A 41 -1.37 -7.75 -14.46
C GLU A 41 -1.64 -6.29 -14.08
N PHE A 42 -2.34 -5.57 -14.94
CA PHE A 42 -2.87 -4.23 -14.67
C PHE A 42 -4.37 -4.32 -14.39
N VAL A 43 -4.78 -3.92 -13.20
CA VAL A 43 -6.17 -4.01 -12.74
C VAL A 43 -6.73 -2.63 -12.44
N ALA A 44 -7.86 -2.28 -13.06
CA ALA A 44 -8.60 -1.06 -12.76
C ALA A 44 -9.80 -1.37 -11.85
N VAL A 45 -9.85 -0.72 -10.68
CA VAL A 45 -10.97 -0.84 -9.72
C VAL A 45 -11.90 0.35 -9.89
N LEU A 46 -13.10 0.12 -10.43
CA LEU A 46 -14.10 1.14 -10.69
C LEU A 46 -15.22 1.11 -9.65
N GLY A 47 -15.78 2.27 -9.37
CA GLY A 47 -16.91 2.43 -8.43
C GLY A 47 -17.11 3.88 -8.01
N HIS A 48 -18.31 4.20 -7.50
CA HIS A 48 -18.64 5.52 -6.97
C HIS A 48 -17.84 5.86 -5.69
N ASN A 49 -17.89 7.10 -5.24
CA ASN A 49 -17.26 7.50 -3.97
C ASN A 49 -17.93 6.76 -2.81
N GLY A 50 -17.11 6.26 -1.87
CA GLY A 50 -17.59 5.45 -0.75
C GLY A 50 -17.81 3.95 -1.07
N SER A 51 -17.51 3.46 -2.29
CA SER A 51 -17.70 2.05 -2.64
C SER A 51 -16.62 1.09 -2.12
N GLY A 52 -15.72 1.54 -1.24
CA GLY A 52 -14.69 0.67 -0.63
C GLY A 52 -13.37 0.54 -1.39
N LYS A 53 -13.15 1.24 -2.52
CA LYS A 53 -11.90 1.15 -3.32
C LYS A 53 -10.63 1.42 -2.50
N SER A 54 -10.62 2.54 -1.77
CA SER A 54 -9.47 2.90 -0.92
C SER A 54 -9.32 1.95 0.27
N THR A 55 -10.42 1.39 0.77
CA THR A 55 -10.40 0.38 1.82
C THR A 55 -9.76 -0.90 1.30
N LEU A 56 -10.14 -1.36 0.11
CA LEU A 56 -9.51 -2.50 -0.55
C LEU A 56 -8.00 -2.28 -0.73
N ALA A 57 -7.59 -1.12 -1.28
CA ALA A 57 -6.18 -0.80 -1.48
C ALA A 57 -5.37 -0.86 -0.17
N LYS A 58 -5.94 -0.38 0.95
CA LYS A 58 -5.30 -0.44 2.28
C LYS A 58 -5.15 -1.85 2.84
N HIS A 59 -5.95 -2.82 2.39
CA HIS A 59 -5.76 -4.23 2.75
C HIS A 59 -4.58 -4.85 2.00
N ILE A 60 -4.31 -4.41 0.77
CA ILE A 60 -3.22 -4.97 -0.05
C ILE A 60 -1.84 -4.67 0.55
N ASN A 61 -1.65 -3.51 1.18
CA ASN A 61 -0.37 -3.19 1.86
C ASN A 61 -0.43 -3.37 3.39
N ALA A 62 -1.44 -4.08 3.89
CA ALA A 62 -1.63 -4.39 5.30
C ALA A 62 -1.68 -3.15 6.21
N ILE A 63 -2.25 -2.02 5.73
CA ILE A 63 -2.65 -0.88 6.58
C ILE A 63 -3.92 -1.23 7.33
N LEU A 64 -4.86 -1.93 6.66
CA LEU A 64 -6.05 -2.49 7.27
C LEU A 64 -5.98 -4.01 7.22
N LEU A 65 -6.48 -4.66 8.26
CA LEU A 65 -6.61 -6.11 8.32
C LEU A 65 -8.07 -6.51 8.15
N PRO A 66 -8.37 -7.61 7.46
CA PRO A 66 -9.74 -8.08 7.26
C PRO A 66 -10.48 -8.33 8.59
N THR A 67 -11.72 -7.88 8.71
CA THR A 67 -12.62 -8.29 9.79
C THR A 67 -12.97 -9.77 9.64
N ARG A 68 -13.19 -10.22 8.39
CA ARG A 68 -13.38 -11.62 8.00
C ARG A 68 -12.71 -11.89 6.66
N GLY A 69 -12.51 -13.17 6.35
CA GLY A 69 -11.83 -13.58 5.13
C GLY A 69 -10.32 -13.46 5.24
N GLN A 70 -9.62 -13.41 4.15
CA GLN A 70 -8.15 -13.42 4.09
C GLN A 70 -7.65 -12.57 2.94
N VAL A 71 -6.51 -11.90 3.14
CA VAL A 71 -5.76 -11.24 2.07
C VAL A 71 -4.32 -11.73 2.11
N ARG A 72 -3.80 -12.11 0.95
CA ARG A 72 -2.40 -12.49 0.75
C ARG A 72 -1.75 -11.63 -0.31
N VAL A 73 -0.50 -11.29 -0.09
CA VAL A 73 0.34 -10.54 -1.03
C VAL A 73 1.62 -11.32 -1.26
N ALA A 74 1.89 -11.68 -2.50
CA ALA A 74 3.00 -12.56 -2.86
C ALA A 74 3.05 -13.83 -1.98
N GLY A 75 1.88 -14.43 -1.71
CA GLY A 75 1.72 -15.62 -0.87
C GLY A 75 1.74 -15.39 0.64
N MET A 76 2.10 -14.20 1.13
CA MET A 76 2.17 -13.85 2.56
C MET A 76 0.81 -13.36 3.05
N ASP A 77 0.32 -13.86 4.18
CA ASP A 77 -0.93 -13.39 4.80
C ASP A 77 -0.72 -12.04 5.48
N THR A 78 -1.61 -11.08 5.22
CA THR A 78 -1.52 -9.73 5.81
C THR A 78 -1.69 -9.69 7.33
N ARG A 79 -2.14 -10.79 7.97
CA ARG A 79 -2.24 -10.93 9.42
C ARG A 79 -0.96 -11.41 10.10
N GLU A 80 0.01 -11.91 9.33
CA GLU A 80 1.30 -12.35 9.86
C GLU A 80 2.17 -11.13 10.15
N GLU A 81 2.27 -10.74 11.43
CA GLU A 81 2.99 -9.54 11.85
C GLU A 81 4.45 -9.54 11.42
N ASP A 82 5.11 -10.70 11.43
CA ASP A 82 6.49 -10.89 10.98
C ASP A 82 6.67 -10.72 9.46
N LYS A 83 5.57 -10.73 8.68
CA LYS A 83 5.55 -10.54 7.23
C LYS A 83 5.17 -9.11 6.80
N LEU A 84 4.74 -8.26 7.71
CA LEU A 84 4.27 -6.91 7.36
C LEU A 84 5.30 -6.09 6.61
N PHE A 85 6.57 -6.22 6.99
CA PHE A 85 7.66 -5.52 6.34
C PHE A 85 7.86 -5.99 4.89
N ASP A 86 7.92 -7.30 4.69
CA ASP A 86 8.06 -7.93 3.38
C ASP A 86 6.87 -7.62 2.47
N ILE A 87 5.65 -7.60 3.01
CA ILE A 87 4.42 -7.24 2.29
C ILE A 87 4.51 -5.78 1.82
N ARG A 88 4.88 -4.85 2.68
CA ARG A 88 5.00 -3.42 2.34
C ARG A 88 6.13 -3.13 1.36
N GLU A 89 7.19 -3.93 1.36
CA GLU A 89 8.23 -3.87 0.33
C GLU A 89 7.68 -4.28 -1.06
N LYS A 90 6.74 -5.22 -1.11
CA LYS A 90 6.13 -5.71 -2.36
C LYS A 90 4.95 -4.85 -2.85
N ALA A 91 4.23 -4.21 -1.93
CA ALA A 91 3.00 -3.48 -2.21
C ALA A 91 3.13 -2.00 -1.85
N GLY A 92 3.82 -1.23 -2.71
CA GLY A 92 3.85 0.22 -2.62
C GLY A 92 2.46 0.83 -2.80
N MET A 93 2.15 1.90 -2.07
CA MET A 93 0.87 2.59 -2.14
C MET A 93 1.04 4.09 -2.36
N VAL A 94 0.29 4.64 -3.32
CA VAL A 94 0.12 6.08 -3.50
C VAL A 94 -1.26 6.47 -2.99
N PHE A 95 -1.32 7.40 -2.03
CA PHE A 95 -2.57 7.89 -1.47
C PHE A 95 -3.22 8.94 -2.38
N GLN A 96 -4.49 9.26 -2.10
CA GLN A 96 -5.28 10.19 -2.90
C GLN A 96 -4.65 11.60 -2.99
N ASN A 97 -3.97 12.04 -1.94
CA ASN A 97 -3.19 13.29 -1.92
C ASN A 97 -1.71 12.95 -1.83
N PRO A 98 -1.02 12.71 -2.95
CA PRO A 98 0.37 12.28 -2.97
C PRO A 98 1.33 13.33 -2.38
N ASP A 99 1.03 14.61 -2.48
CA ASP A 99 1.85 15.69 -1.92
C ASP A 99 2.08 15.54 -0.40
N ASN A 100 1.09 14.97 0.32
CA ASN A 100 1.22 14.69 1.75
C ASN A 100 2.16 13.52 2.07
N GLN A 101 2.64 12.81 1.06
CA GLN A 101 3.60 11.72 1.23
C GLN A 101 5.05 12.16 1.06
N ILE A 102 5.27 13.37 0.55
CA ILE A 102 6.60 13.95 0.39
C ILE A 102 7.13 14.34 1.76
N VAL A 103 8.28 13.78 2.14
CA VAL A 103 8.90 13.97 3.46
C VAL A 103 10.20 14.76 3.39
N ALA A 104 10.86 14.82 2.22
CA ALA A 104 12.11 15.53 2.02
C ALA A 104 11.94 16.79 1.14
N THR A 105 12.89 17.67 1.21
CA THR A 105 12.92 18.93 0.43
C THR A 105 13.69 18.79 -0.89
N VAL A 106 14.29 17.63 -1.13
CA VAL A 106 15.05 17.30 -2.34
C VAL A 106 14.55 15.96 -2.87
N VAL A 107 14.31 15.89 -4.17
CA VAL A 107 13.75 14.68 -4.83
C VAL A 107 14.57 13.41 -4.53
N GLU A 108 15.90 13.45 -4.62
CA GLU A 108 16.73 12.26 -4.36
C GLU A 108 16.64 11.78 -2.91
N GLU A 109 16.46 12.68 -1.95
CA GLU A 109 16.32 12.35 -0.53
C GLU A 109 14.94 11.75 -0.26
N ASP A 110 13.90 12.27 -0.91
CA ASP A 110 12.55 11.73 -0.79
C ASP A 110 12.44 10.32 -1.36
N VAL A 111 13.02 10.09 -2.54
CA VAL A 111 13.10 8.74 -3.15
C VAL A 111 13.98 7.79 -2.34
N ALA A 112 15.03 8.29 -1.66
CA ALA A 112 15.91 7.50 -0.80
C ALA A 112 15.23 7.07 0.51
N PHE A 113 14.19 7.75 0.96
CA PHE A 113 13.52 7.51 2.25
C PHE A 113 13.09 6.04 2.45
N ALA A 114 12.48 5.43 1.44
CA ALA A 114 12.05 4.04 1.53
C ALA A 114 13.22 3.05 1.64
N PRO A 115 14.23 3.05 0.75
CA PRO A 115 15.36 2.14 0.86
C PRO A 115 16.25 2.41 2.09
N GLU A 116 16.27 3.64 2.64
CA GLU A 116 16.93 3.94 3.91
C GLU A 116 16.21 3.25 5.08
N ASN A 117 14.89 3.29 5.12
CA ASN A 117 14.08 2.60 6.12
C ASN A 117 14.22 1.06 6.03
N LEU A 118 14.58 0.54 4.86
CA LEU A 118 14.94 -0.88 4.67
C LEU A 118 16.33 -1.22 5.22
N GLY A 119 17.11 -0.24 5.69
CA GLY A 119 18.46 -0.45 6.21
C GLY A 119 19.47 -0.87 5.15
N LEU A 120 19.24 -0.49 3.88
CA LEU A 120 20.14 -0.86 2.79
C LEU A 120 21.48 -0.11 2.86
N PRO A 121 22.58 -0.70 2.33
CA PRO A 121 23.86 0.00 2.23
C PRO A 121 23.75 1.24 1.31
N SER A 122 24.47 2.32 1.65
CA SER A 122 24.42 3.60 0.91
C SER A 122 24.65 3.47 -0.60
N GLN A 123 25.51 2.54 -1.04
CA GLN A 123 25.76 2.30 -2.46
C GLN A 123 24.51 1.72 -3.16
N GLU A 124 23.82 0.80 -2.50
CA GLU A 124 22.59 0.20 -3.01
C GLU A 124 21.43 1.20 -3.03
N ILE A 125 21.33 2.06 -2.00
CA ILE A 125 20.33 3.15 -1.96
C ILE A 125 20.52 4.06 -3.18
N ARG A 126 21.74 4.55 -3.43
CA ARG A 126 22.04 5.41 -4.58
C ARG A 126 21.68 4.75 -5.90
N ARG A 127 22.04 3.48 -6.08
CA ARG A 127 21.69 2.72 -7.28
C ARG A 127 20.18 2.65 -7.50
N ARG A 128 19.40 2.31 -6.45
CA ARG A 128 17.93 2.23 -6.51
C ARG A 128 17.28 3.58 -6.79
N VAL A 129 17.77 4.65 -6.18
CA VAL A 129 17.30 6.03 -6.44
C VAL A 129 17.51 6.41 -7.91
N ASP A 130 18.70 6.17 -8.45
CA ASP A 130 19.01 6.49 -9.84
C ASP A 130 18.16 5.68 -10.81
N GLU A 131 17.97 4.38 -10.55
CA GLU A 131 17.11 3.50 -11.35
C GLU A 131 15.64 3.92 -11.29
N ALA A 132 15.11 4.26 -10.10
CA ALA A 132 13.74 4.71 -9.94
C ALA A 132 13.48 6.02 -10.68
N LEU A 133 14.33 7.03 -10.51
CA LEU A 133 14.21 8.31 -11.20
C LEU A 133 14.31 8.14 -12.73
N LYS A 134 15.20 7.27 -13.19
CA LYS A 134 15.32 6.93 -14.61
C LYS A 134 14.07 6.27 -15.16
N ALA A 135 13.48 5.34 -14.41
CA ALA A 135 12.29 4.62 -14.84
C ALA A 135 11.08 5.55 -15.08
N VAL A 136 11.02 6.69 -14.41
CA VAL A 136 9.95 7.69 -14.55
C VAL A 136 10.40 8.97 -15.29
N GLY A 137 11.63 9.02 -15.83
CA GLY A 137 12.16 10.16 -16.61
C GLY A 137 12.44 11.40 -15.77
N MET A 138 12.73 11.24 -14.47
CA MET A 138 12.96 12.33 -13.51
C MET A 138 14.42 12.55 -13.14
N GLU A 139 15.38 11.96 -13.86
CA GLU A 139 16.82 12.06 -13.56
C GLU A 139 17.34 13.50 -13.45
N ASN A 140 16.80 14.40 -14.30
CA ASN A 140 17.22 15.80 -14.34
C ASN A 140 16.70 16.61 -13.14
N PHE A 141 15.73 16.09 -12.41
CA PHE A 141 15.14 16.73 -11.24
C PHE A 141 15.67 16.21 -9.91
N LYS A 142 16.66 15.33 -9.95
CA LYS A 142 17.24 14.65 -8.79
C LYS A 142 17.55 15.60 -7.62
N ARG A 143 18.09 16.79 -7.92
CA ARG A 143 18.49 17.81 -6.95
C ARG A 143 17.48 18.98 -6.80
N SER A 144 16.33 18.85 -7.42
CA SER A 144 15.26 19.87 -7.33
C SER A 144 14.41 19.64 -6.09
N ALA A 145 13.60 20.63 -5.74
CA ALA A 145 12.49 20.43 -4.81
C ALA A 145 11.42 19.56 -5.47
N PRO A 146 10.79 18.63 -4.71
CA PRO A 146 9.70 17.79 -5.19
C PRO A 146 8.42 18.59 -5.50
#